data_666525a376ba97af54d03ef67cbce6e2
#
_entry.id   666525a376ba97af54d03ef67cbce6e2
#
_cell.length_a   1.000
_cell.length_b   1.000
_cell.length_c   1.000
_cell.angle_alpha   90.00
_cell.angle_beta   90.00
_cell.angle_gamma   90.00
#
_symmetry.space_group_name_H-M   'P 1'
#
loop_
_entity.id
_entity.type
_entity.pdbx_description
1 polymer ?
#
loop_
_entity_poly.entity_id
_entity_poly.type
_entity_poly.pdbx_seq_one_letter_code
_entity_poly.pdbx_strand_id
1 'polypeptide(L)'
;WSLIVLYKMENNFKNKIINGDSLEELKKIPSETFDLVFADPPYNLQLKNSLTRPDRSKVSAVNDKWDQFESFKKYDDFTVAWLSECRRILKKDGAIWVIGSYHNIFRVGTAIQNLGFWILNDVIWNKNNPMPNFRGTRFTNAHETLIWASKSEKSKYTFNYQSLKCLNDDLQMRSNWNLPICNGAERLKKN
;
A
#
# COMPACT_ATOMS: atom_id res chain seq x y z
N TRP A 1 10.31 -5.62 2.46
CA TRP A 1 9.17 -4.95 1.82
C TRP A 1 8.82 -5.67 0.52
N SER A 2 7.58 -6.11 0.34
CA SER A 2 7.16 -6.88 -0.84
C SER A 2 6.32 -6.00 -1.75
N LEU A 3 6.76 -5.80 -2.98
CA LEU A 3 6.00 -5.20 -4.06
C LEU A 3 5.29 -6.34 -4.80
N ILE A 4 3.96 -6.36 -4.80
CA ILE A 4 3.20 -7.31 -5.64
C ILE A 4 2.92 -6.60 -6.96
N VAL A 5 3.53 -7.12 -8.03
CA VAL A 5 3.34 -6.62 -9.39
C VAL A 5 2.52 -7.65 -10.16
N LEU A 6 1.34 -7.26 -10.61
CA LEU A 6 0.46 -8.10 -11.40
C LEU A 6 0.28 -7.53 -12.83
N TYR A 7 0.61 -8.34 -13.78
CA TYR A 7 0.03 -8.58 -15.10
C TYR A 7 0.84 -8.22 -16.37
N LYS A 8 0.98 -9.27 -17.17
CA LYS A 8 1.33 -9.43 -18.61
C LYS A 8 2.59 -8.74 -19.11
N MET A 9 3.68 -9.49 -19.13
CA MET A 9 4.93 -9.11 -19.78
C MET A 9 5.65 -10.27 -20.44
N GLU A 10 6.37 -9.94 -21.50
CA GLU A 10 7.34 -10.82 -22.12
C GLU A 10 8.49 -11.15 -21.15
N ASN A 11 8.54 -12.39 -20.80
CA ASN A 11 9.62 -13.27 -20.39
C ASN A 11 10.42 -13.06 -19.10
N ASN A 12 10.75 -11.90 -18.54
CA ASN A 12 11.71 -11.85 -17.41
C ASN A 12 11.10 -11.65 -16.02
N PHE A 13 9.93 -11.09 -15.90
CA PHE A 13 9.32 -10.73 -14.60
C PHE A 13 7.99 -11.45 -14.30
N LYS A 14 7.48 -12.24 -15.24
CA LYS A 14 6.20 -12.95 -15.09
C LYS A 14 6.33 -14.06 -14.04
N ASN A 15 5.41 -14.09 -13.07
CA ASN A 15 5.31 -15.12 -12.02
C ASN A 15 6.60 -15.28 -11.18
N LYS A 16 7.33 -14.21 -10.92
CA LYS A 16 8.53 -14.22 -10.10
C LYS A 16 8.30 -13.52 -8.78
N ILE A 17 8.90 -14.05 -7.73
CA ILE A 17 9.10 -13.38 -6.44
C ILE A 17 10.55 -12.91 -6.41
N ILE A 18 10.74 -11.59 -6.21
CA ILE A 18 12.08 -11.00 -6.10
C ILE A 18 12.24 -10.56 -4.64
N ASN A 19 13.24 -11.14 -3.98
CA ASN A 19 13.60 -10.76 -2.62
C ASN A 19 14.84 -9.86 -2.66
N GLY A 20 14.70 -8.61 -2.19
CA GLY A 20 15.78 -7.64 -2.20
C GLY A 20 15.34 -6.26 -1.71
N ASP A 21 16.25 -5.31 -1.73
CA ASP A 21 15.93 -3.91 -1.53
C ASP A 21 15.08 -3.41 -2.70
N SER A 22 13.90 -2.86 -2.38
CA SER A 22 12.92 -2.47 -3.40
C SER A 22 13.45 -1.40 -4.36
N LEU A 23 14.25 -0.44 -3.88
CA LEU A 23 14.83 0.60 -4.73
C LEU A 23 15.86 0.03 -5.70
N GLU A 24 16.69 -0.88 -5.23
CA GLU A 24 17.70 -1.52 -6.08
C GLU A 24 17.06 -2.47 -7.10
N GLU A 25 16.02 -3.21 -6.70
CA GLU A 25 15.33 -4.14 -7.61
C GLU A 25 14.49 -3.39 -8.64
N LEU A 26 13.80 -2.31 -8.26
CA LEU A 26 13.01 -1.48 -9.18
C LEU A 26 13.89 -0.87 -10.30
N LYS A 27 15.10 -0.43 -9.98
CA LYS A 27 16.05 0.14 -10.96
C LYS A 27 16.43 -0.84 -12.08
N LYS A 28 16.41 -2.15 -11.80
CA LYS A 28 16.73 -3.20 -12.79
C LYS A 28 15.60 -3.44 -13.79
N ILE A 29 14.41 -2.97 -13.49
CA ILE A 29 13.23 -3.15 -14.33
C ILE A 29 13.22 -2.09 -15.43
N PRO A 30 13.02 -2.47 -16.71
CA PRO A 30 12.90 -1.50 -17.79
C PRO A 30 11.72 -0.54 -17.59
N SER A 31 11.82 0.65 -18.16
CA SER A 31 10.70 1.59 -18.17
C SER A 31 9.49 1.02 -18.92
N GLU A 32 8.29 1.47 -18.54
CA GLU A 32 7.03 1.12 -19.21
C GLU A 32 6.76 -0.38 -19.31
N THR A 33 7.10 -1.09 -18.23
CA THR A 33 7.04 -2.55 -18.15
C THR A 33 5.68 -3.04 -17.67
N PHE A 34 5.08 -2.40 -16.68
CA PHE A 34 3.90 -2.89 -15.99
C PHE A 34 2.65 -2.05 -16.24
N ASP A 35 1.51 -2.75 -16.26
CA ASP A 35 0.19 -2.11 -16.38
C ASP A 35 -0.34 -1.65 -15.02
N LEU A 36 0.08 -2.33 -13.94
CA LEU A 36 -0.36 -2.07 -12.58
C LEU A 36 0.78 -2.25 -11.59
N VAL A 37 0.86 -1.35 -10.62
CA VAL A 37 1.66 -1.49 -9.41
C VAL A 37 0.73 -1.47 -8.20
N PHE A 38 0.87 -2.44 -7.29
CA PHE A 38 0.26 -2.40 -5.96
C PHE A 38 1.37 -2.34 -4.92
N ALA A 39 1.38 -1.30 -4.10
CA ALA A 39 2.45 -1.04 -3.14
C ALA A 39 1.92 -0.99 -1.70
N ASP A 40 2.60 -1.72 -0.81
CA ASP A 40 2.42 -1.67 0.64
C ASP A 40 3.75 -1.23 1.26
N PRO A 41 4.04 0.09 1.27
CA PRO A 41 5.32 0.65 1.71
C PRO A 41 5.47 0.63 3.24
N PRO A 42 6.69 0.85 3.77
CA PRO A 42 6.87 1.15 5.19
C PRO A 42 5.95 2.28 5.65
N TYR A 43 5.34 2.10 6.85
CA TYR A 43 4.37 3.07 7.38
C TYR A 43 5.02 4.13 8.27
N ASN A 44 6.31 3.98 8.60
CA ASN A 44 7.02 4.82 9.57
C ASN A 44 6.30 4.84 10.93
N LEU A 45 6.02 3.68 11.47
CA LEU A 45 5.14 3.48 12.62
C LEU A 45 5.69 4.05 13.92
N GLN A 46 6.73 4.76 14.01
CA GLN A 46 7.30 5.51 15.17
C GLN A 46 6.93 4.94 16.56
N LEU A 47 6.93 3.62 16.70
CA LEU A 47 6.62 2.95 17.95
C LEU A 47 7.83 3.03 18.88
N LYS A 48 7.82 4.01 19.80
CA LYS A 48 8.94 4.23 20.74
C LYS A 48 9.04 3.19 21.86
N ASN A 49 8.00 2.37 22.08
CA ASN A 49 7.95 1.40 23.20
C ASN A 49 7.26 0.10 22.79
N SER A 50 7.63 -1.00 23.47
CA SER A 50 6.91 -2.27 23.36
C SER A 50 5.44 -2.08 23.77
N LEU A 51 4.53 -2.49 22.90
CA LEU A 51 3.11 -2.52 23.22
C LEU A 51 2.81 -3.76 24.05
N THR A 52 2.12 -3.57 25.17
CA THR A 52 1.62 -4.66 26.01
C THR A 52 0.10 -4.69 25.98
N ARG A 53 -0.48 -5.89 25.92
CA ARG A 53 -1.93 -6.09 26.05
C ARG A 53 -2.37 -5.91 27.50
N PRO A 54 -3.68 -5.78 27.77
CA PRO A 54 -4.21 -5.72 29.14
C PRO A 54 -3.82 -6.92 29.99
N ASP A 55 -3.64 -8.10 29.40
CA ASP A 55 -3.18 -9.33 30.04
C ASP A 55 -1.66 -9.37 30.32
N ARG A 56 -0.95 -8.24 30.10
CA ARG A 56 0.51 -8.07 30.21
C ARG A 56 1.34 -8.84 29.17
N SER A 57 0.72 -9.54 28.23
CA SER A 57 1.46 -10.16 27.11
C SER A 57 2.02 -9.08 26.18
N LYS A 58 3.25 -9.30 25.69
CA LYS A 58 3.86 -8.39 24.71
C LYS A 58 3.17 -8.54 23.37
N VAL A 59 2.82 -7.41 22.75
CA VAL A 59 2.42 -7.40 21.35
C VAL A 59 3.70 -7.44 20.52
N SER A 60 3.81 -8.41 19.62
CA SER A 60 4.84 -8.36 18.58
C SER A 60 4.46 -7.23 17.61
N ALA A 61 4.79 -6.00 17.99
CA ALA A 61 4.66 -4.86 17.12
C ALA A 61 5.82 -4.88 16.11
N VAL A 62 5.59 -4.35 14.93
CA VAL A 62 6.62 -4.19 13.92
C VAL A 62 7.61 -3.14 14.44
N ASN A 63 8.73 -3.60 15.02
CA ASN A 63 9.86 -2.78 15.46
C ASN A 63 11.05 -2.97 14.50
N ASP A 64 10.76 -3.35 13.27
CA ASP A 64 11.78 -3.65 12.29
C ASP A 64 12.46 -2.35 11.82
N LYS A 65 13.77 -2.38 11.68
CA LYS A 65 14.58 -1.21 11.28
C LYS A 65 14.15 -0.62 9.93
N TRP A 66 13.58 -1.44 9.05
CA TRP A 66 13.11 -1.00 7.73
C TRP A 66 11.86 -0.12 7.78
N ASP A 67 11.11 -0.13 8.90
CA ASP A 67 9.93 0.74 9.11
C ASP A 67 10.23 1.93 10.03
N GLN A 68 11.50 2.24 10.27
CA GLN A 68 11.94 3.34 11.14
C GLN A 68 12.79 4.32 10.35
N PHE A 69 12.38 5.57 10.31
CA PHE A 69 13.10 6.66 9.66
C PHE A 69 13.51 7.70 10.70
N GLU A 70 14.71 8.22 10.56
CA GLU A 70 15.29 9.23 11.46
C GLU A 70 14.48 10.53 11.50
N SER A 71 13.82 10.86 10.39
CA SER A 71 13.00 12.06 10.26
C SER A 71 11.94 11.89 9.18
N PHE A 72 10.91 12.74 9.22
CA PHE A 72 9.93 12.82 8.14
C PHE A 72 10.55 13.19 6.80
N LYS A 73 11.61 14.02 6.79
CA LYS A 73 12.32 14.32 5.56
C LYS A 73 12.94 13.08 4.94
N LYS A 74 13.58 12.22 5.73
CA LYS A 74 14.16 10.95 5.25
C LYS A 74 13.07 10.00 4.73
N TYR A 75 11.92 9.97 5.39
CA TYR A 75 10.76 9.21 4.91
C TYR A 75 10.23 9.76 3.58
N ASP A 76 10.13 11.08 3.43
CA ASP A 76 9.68 11.72 2.20
C ASP A 76 10.67 11.46 1.04
N ASP A 77 11.98 11.59 1.30
CA ASP A 77 13.04 11.30 0.32
C ASP A 77 12.94 9.83 -0.17
N PHE A 78 12.76 8.89 0.75
CA PHE A 78 12.51 7.48 0.42
C PHE A 78 11.22 7.29 -0.39
N THR A 79 10.13 7.93 0.05
CA THR A 79 8.82 7.84 -0.61
C THR A 79 8.88 8.35 -2.04
N VAL A 80 9.52 9.49 -2.26
CA VAL A 80 9.72 10.06 -3.61
C VAL A 80 10.57 9.12 -4.46
N ALA A 81 11.61 8.52 -3.89
CA ALA A 81 12.51 7.64 -4.64
C ALA A 81 11.77 6.41 -5.20
N TRP A 82 11.06 5.64 -4.35
CA TRP A 82 10.37 4.44 -4.84
C TRP A 82 9.15 4.76 -5.72
N LEU A 83 8.42 5.83 -5.43
CA LEU A 83 7.30 6.27 -6.29
C LEU A 83 7.78 6.70 -7.68
N SER A 84 8.94 7.37 -7.76
CA SER A 84 9.56 7.74 -9.04
C SER A 84 9.87 6.51 -9.88
N GLU A 85 10.45 5.48 -9.26
CA GLU A 85 10.72 4.22 -9.94
C GLU A 85 9.42 3.49 -10.34
N CYS A 86 8.41 3.46 -9.47
CA CYS A 86 7.09 2.92 -9.83
C CYS A 86 6.50 3.67 -11.04
N ARG A 87 6.61 5.00 -11.08
CA ARG A 87 6.14 5.79 -12.21
C ARG A 87 6.90 5.49 -13.50
N ARG A 88 8.21 5.27 -13.40
CA ARG A 88 9.07 4.92 -14.53
C ARG A 88 8.69 3.58 -15.15
N ILE A 89 8.49 2.56 -14.29
CA ILE A 89 8.19 1.19 -14.75
C ILE A 89 6.73 1.01 -15.18
N LEU A 90 5.82 1.89 -14.79
CA LEU A 90 4.44 1.88 -15.29
C LEU A 90 4.38 2.29 -16.75
N LYS A 91 3.60 1.57 -17.54
CA LYS A 91 3.24 1.95 -18.91
C LYS A 91 2.47 3.27 -18.92
N LYS A 92 2.33 3.87 -20.09
CA LYS A 92 1.62 5.15 -20.29
C LYS A 92 0.20 5.14 -19.69
N ASP A 93 -0.52 4.05 -19.86
CA ASP A 93 -1.89 3.87 -19.38
C ASP A 93 -1.98 3.05 -18.08
N GLY A 94 -0.84 2.86 -17.42
CA GLY A 94 -0.74 2.11 -16.18
C GLY A 94 -1.28 2.88 -14.97
N ALA A 95 -1.59 2.12 -13.92
CA ALA A 95 -2.12 2.64 -12.67
C ALA A 95 -1.33 2.12 -11.46
N ILE A 96 -1.40 2.85 -10.35
CA ILE A 96 -0.80 2.48 -9.08
C ILE A 96 -1.86 2.47 -7.98
N TRP A 97 -1.77 1.47 -7.10
CA TRP A 97 -2.44 1.43 -5.82
C TRP A 97 -1.41 1.49 -4.71
N VAL A 98 -1.61 2.34 -3.73
CA VAL A 98 -0.73 2.43 -2.55
C VAL A 98 -1.59 2.37 -1.31
N ILE A 99 -1.37 1.35 -0.48
CA ILE A 99 -2.03 1.22 0.82
C ILE A 99 -1.21 1.92 1.90
N GLY A 100 -1.88 2.48 2.89
CA GLY A 100 -1.26 3.08 4.04
C GLY A 100 -2.25 3.38 5.15
N SER A 101 -1.71 3.80 6.28
CA SER A 101 -2.47 4.24 7.44
C SER A 101 -2.32 5.75 7.67
N TYR A 102 -2.97 6.28 8.70
CA TYR A 102 -2.82 7.68 9.09
C TYR A 102 -1.38 8.11 9.40
N HIS A 103 -0.44 7.16 9.59
CA HIS A 103 0.97 7.49 9.82
C HIS A 103 1.67 8.02 8.57
N ASN A 104 1.31 7.53 7.40
CA ASN A 104 2.05 7.78 6.18
C ASN A 104 1.22 8.26 4.99
N ILE A 105 -0.09 7.93 4.93
CA ILE A 105 -0.88 8.08 3.70
C ILE A 105 -0.94 9.52 3.18
N PHE A 106 -0.97 10.51 4.06
CA PHE A 106 -1.02 11.92 3.67
C PHE A 106 0.29 12.38 3.00
N ARG A 107 1.44 11.87 3.47
CA ARG A 107 2.75 12.14 2.86
C ARG A 107 2.90 11.43 1.53
N VAL A 108 2.48 10.17 1.48
CA VAL A 108 2.45 9.37 0.26
C VAL A 108 1.55 10.03 -0.78
N GLY A 109 0.34 10.48 -0.40
CA GLY A 109 -0.59 11.17 -1.29
C GLY A 109 0.01 12.46 -1.87
N THR A 110 0.67 13.27 -1.03
CA THR A 110 1.38 14.46 -1.48
C THR A 110 2.49 14.13 -2.48
N ALA A 111 3.30 13.10 -2.19
CA ALA A 111 4.37 12.67 -3.10
C ALA A 111 3.82 12.16 -4.45
N ILE A 112 2.72 11.40 -4.43
CA ILE A 112 2.02 10.93 -5.63
C ILE A 112 1.63 12.13 -6.52
N GLN A 113 0.99 13.15 -5.95
CA GLN A 113 0.58 14.34 -6.69
C GLN A 113 1.78 15.14 -7.22
N ASN A 114 2.81 15.36 -6.40
CA ASN A 114 4.01 16.11 -6.77
C ASN A 114 4.79 15.42 -7.90
N LEU A 115 4.76 14.09 -7.97
CA LEU A 115 5.38 13.31 -9.05
C LEU A 115 4.54 13.27 -10.34
N GLY A 116 3.37 13.91 -10.36
CA GLY A 116 2.52 14.02 -11.54
C GLY A 116 1.69 12.77 -11.84
N PHE A 117 1.45 11.92 -10.86
CA PHE A 117 0.36 10.96 -10.93
C PHE A 117 -0.99 11.68 -10.83
N TRP A 118 -2.03 11.09 -11.41
CA TRP A 118 -3.39 11.58 -11.31
C TRP A 118 -4.20 10.70 -10.39
N ILE A 119 -4.56 11.21 -9.19
CA ILE A 119 -5.36 10.46 -8.22
C ILE A 119 -6.78 10.29 -8.77
N LEU A 120 -7.25 9.06 -8.84
CA LEU A 120 -8.58 8.68 -9.30
C LEU A 120 -9.56 8.55 -8.12
N ASN A 121 -9.14 7.87 -7.07
CA ASN A 121 -9.88 7.76 -5.80
C ASN A 121 -8.93 7.52 -4.63
N ASP A 122 -9.40 7.89 -3.45
CA ASP A 122 -9.04 7.24 -2.20
C ASP A 122 -10.08 6.16 -1.88
N VAL A 123 -9.64 4.99 -1.49
CA VAL A 123 -10.49 3.88 -1.08
C VAL A 123 -10.25 3.59 0.38
N ILE A 124 -11.31 3.54 1.18
CA ILE A 124 -11.24 3.26 2.60
C ILE A 124 -11.53 1.78 2.84
N TRP A 125 -10.53 1.06 3.31
CA TRP A 125 -10.71 -0.29 3.83
C TRP A 125 -11.13 -0.23 5.29
N ASN A 126 -12.42 -0.40 5.56
CA ASN A 126 -12.98 -0.53 6.91
C ASN A 126 -12.71 -1.95 7.44
N LYS A 127 -12.02 -2.01 8.57
CA LYS A 127 -11.71 -3.26 9.27
C LYS A 127 -12.89 -3.66 10.16
N ASN A 128 -13.56 -4.76 9.85
CA ASN A 128 -14.70 -5.23 10.65
C ASN A 128 -14.29 -5.70 12.05
N ASN A 129 -13.01 -6.06 12.23
CA ASN A 129 -12.41 -6.58 13.47
C ASN A 129 -11.13 -5.83 13.83
N PRO A 130 -11.17 -4.49 14.00
CA PRO A 130 -9.97 -3.70 14.26
C PRO A 130 -9.38 -4.01 15.63
N MET A 131 -8.05 -3.91 15.74
CA MET A 131 -7.36 -4.04 17.03
C MET A 131 -7.71 -2.84 17.92
N PRO A 132 -8.21 -3.04 19.14
CA PRO A 132 -8.58 -1.94 20.03
C PRO A 132 -7.37 -1.10 20.46
N ASN A 133 -7.60 0.16 20.78
CA ASN A 133 -6.61 0.98 21.46
C ASN A 133 -6.61 0.63 22.96
N PHE A 134 -5.65 -0.18 23.38
CA PHE A 134 -5.60 -0.71 24.74
C PHE A 134 -5.45 0.35 25.85
N ARG A 135 -4.94 1.54 25.51
CA ARG A 135 -4.81 2.64 26.49
C ARG A 135 -6.06 3.51 26.58
N GLY A 136 -7.02 3.37 25.67
CA GLY A 136 -8.23 4.19 25.65
C GLY A 136 -8.00 5.69 25.48
N THR A 137 -6.86 6.10 24.93
CA THR A 137 -6.44 7.52 24.84
C THR A 137 -6.73 8.13 23.48
N ARG A 138 -7.18 7.34 22.51
CA ARG A 138 -7.55 7.74 21.16
C ARG A 138 -8.51 6.73 20.54
N PHE A 139 -9.07 7.06 19.40
CA PHE A 139 -9.95 6.15 18.65
C PHE A 139 -9.21 4.86 18.25
N THR A 140 -9.96 3.77 18.13
CA THR A 140 -9.49 2.54 17.50
C THR A 140 -9.22 2.83 16.02
N ASN A 141 -8.03 2.43 15.53
CA ASN A 141 -7.72 2.57 14.11
C ASN A 141 -8.46 1.50 13.29
N ALA A 142 -9.67 1.82 12.85
CA ALA A 142 -10.59 0.90 12.21
C ALA A 142 -10.54 0.90 10.69
N HIS A 143 -9.62 1.63 10.07
CA HIS A 143 -9.49 1.66 8.61
C HIS A 143 -8.04 1.83 8.15
N GLU A 144 -7.81 1.50 6.89
CA GLU A 144 -6.66 1.91 6.10
C GLU A 144 -7.14 2.59 4.82
N THR A 145 -6.28 3.40 4.24
CA THR A 145 -6.57 4.12 3.01
C THR A 145 -5.72 3.56 1.88
N LEU A 146 -6.35 3.30 0.74
CA LEU A 146 -5.68 2.97 -0.50
C LEU A 146 -5.83 4.14 -1.46
N ILE A 147 -4.72 4.69 -1.94
CA ILE A 147 -4.73 5.69 -3.01
C ILE A 147 -4.64 4.96 -4.33
N TRP A 148 -5.60 5.18 -5.21
CA TRP A 148 -5.59 4.73 -6.60
C TRP A 148 -5.31 5.91 -7.52
N ALA A 149 -4.25 5.78 -8.31
CA ALA A 149 -3.85 6.83 -9.24
C ALA A 149 -3.43 6.26 -10.59
N SER A 150 -3.68 6.98 -11.67
CA SER A 150 -3.11 6.71 -12.97
C SER A 150 -1.76 7.40 -13.13
N LYS A 151 -0.92 6.93 -14.08
CA LYS A 151 0.41 7.52 -14.36
C LYS A 151 0.34 9.00 -14.68
N SER A 152 -0.76 9.46 -15.31
CA SER A 152 -1.02 10.87 -15.64
C SER A 152 -2.52 11.10 -15.82
N GLU A 153 -2.95 12.35 -15.85
CA GLU A 153 -4.32 12.74 -16.17
C GLU A 153 -4.82 12.19 -17.51
N LYS A 154 -3.91 12.04 -18.49
CA LYS A 154 -4.24 11.59 -19.85
C LYS A 154 -4.20 10.06 -20.02
N SER A 155 -3.86 9.31 -18.99
CA SER A 155 -3.79 7.85 -19.03
C SER A 155 -5.17 7.23 -19.22
N LYS A 156 -5.25 6.24 -20.12
CA LYS A 156 -6.47 5.44 -20.37
C LYS A 156 -6.41 4.16 -19.54
N TYR A 157 -6.50 4.32 -18.21
CA TYR A 157 -6.45 3.19 -17.27
C TYR A 157 -7.63 2.24 -17.44
N THR A 158 -7.43 0.97 -17.08
CA THR A 158 -8.48 -0.04 -17.12
C THR A 158 -9.34 0.05 -15.84
N PHE A 159 -10.67 0.11 -16.03
CA PHE A 159 -11.64 0.02 -14.95
C PHE A 159 -12.78 -0.93 -15.36
N ASN A 160 -12.89 -2.06 -14.68
CA ASN A 160 -13.85 -3.13 -15.01
C ASN A 160 -15.21 -2.86 -14.36
N TYR A 161 -15.88 -1.79 -14.80
CA TYR A 161 -17.12 -1.28 -14.22
C TYR A 161 -18.21 -2.36 -14.06
N GLN A 162 -18.48 -3.14 -15.12
CA GLN A 162 -19.53 -4.16 -15.08
C GLN A 162 -19.20 -5.31 -14.12
N SER A 163 -17.95 -5.78 -14.11
CA SER A 163 -17.53 -6.82 -13.17
C SER A 163 -17.63 -6.35 -11.71
N LEU A 164 -17.30 -5.10 -11.45
CA LEU A 164 -17.43 -4.52 -10.11
C LEU A 164 -18.89 -4.36 -9.69
N LYS A 165 -19.79 -4.01 -10.60
CA LYS A 165 -21.24 -3.99 -10.33
C LYS A 165 -21.76 -5.37 -9.94
N CYS A 166 -21.39 -6.43 -10.68
CA CYS A 166 -21.78 -7.80 -10.35
C CYS A 166 -21.35 -8.24 -8.93
N LEU A 167 -20.24 -7.68 -8.43
CA LEU A 167 -19.75 -7.93 -7.07
C LEU A 167 -20.44 -7.08 -6.00
N ASN A 168 -21.30 -6.15 -6.36
CA ASN A 168 -21.95 -5.19 -5.49
C ASN A 168 -23.45 -5.06 -5.79
N ASP A 169 -24.16 -6.20 -5.89
CA ASP A 169 -25.61 -6.29 -6.10
C ASP A 169 -26.12 -5.41 -7.26
N ASP A 170 -25.41 -5.43 -8.39
CA ASP A 170 -25.64 -4.62 -9.57
C ASP A 170 -25.59 -3.08 -9.34
N LEU A 171 -25.08 -2.64 -8.19
CA LEU A 171 -24.83 -1.25 -7.91
C LEU A 171 -23.38 -0.88 -8.21
N GLN A 172 -23.14 0.38 -8.55
CA GLN A 172 -21.77 0.88 -8.72
C GLN A 172 -20.95 0.64 -7.44
N MET A 173 -19.76 0.07 -7.58
CA MET A 173 -18.84 -0.15 -6.47
C MET A 173 -18.47 1.19 -5.82
N ARG A 174 -18.49 1.21 -4.50
CA ARG A 174 -18.14 2.38 -3.70
C ARG A 174 -16.68 2.36 -3.27
N SER A 175 -16.16 3.52 -2.87
CA SER A 175 -14.78 3.68 -2.38
C SER A 175 -14.63 3.34 -0.89
N ASN A 176 -15.59 2.65 -0.28
CA ASN A 176 -15.49 2.14 1.08
C ASN A 176 -15.78 0.65 1.11
N TRP A 177 -14.82 -0.14 1.56
CA TRP A 177 -14.86 -1.59 1.55
C TRP A 177 -14.82 -2.13 2.98
N ASN A 178 -15.75 -3.01 3.32
CA ASN A 178 -15.82 -3.65 4.62
C ASN A 178 -15.19 -5.05 4.54
N LEU A 179 -13.95 -5.17 4.99
CA LEU A 179 -13.20 -6.43 4.95
C LEU A 179 -12.54 -6.67 6.31
N PRO A 180 -12.51 -7.92 6.82
CA PRO A 180 -11.78 -8.24 8.03
C PRO A 180 -10.27 -8.17 7.82
N ILE A 181 -9.52 -7.93 8.89
CA ILE A 181 -8.09 -8.19 8.90
C ILE A 181 -7.85 -9.68 9.07
N CYS A 182 -6.80 -10.19 8.41
CA CYS A 182 -6.33 -11.56 8.59
C CYS A 182 -5.87 -11.78 10.03
N ASN A 183 -6.46 -12.75 10.74
CA ASN A 183 -6.13 -13.05 12.13
C ASN A 183 -6.16 -14.55 12.44
N GLY A 184 -5.70 -14.93 13.64
CA GLY A 184 -5.81 -16.28 14.15
C GLY A 184 -5.25 -17.36 13.19
N ALA A 185 -6.07 -18.35 12.86
CA ALA A 185 -5.68 -19.51 12.06
C ALA A 185 -5.38 -19.19 10.57
N GLU A 186 -5.85 -18.07 10.07
CA GLU A 186 -5.57 -17.61 8.70
C GLU A 186 -4.14 -17.11 8.50
N ARG A 187 -3.45 -16.76 9.61
CA ARG A 187 -2.07 -16.30 9.55
C ARG A 187 -1.12 -17.46 9.33
N LEU A 188 -0.18 -17.28 8.42
CA LEU A 188 0.93 -18.21 8.28
C LEU A 188 1.68 -18.28 9.61
N LYS A 189 1.91 -19.50 10.11
CA LYS A 189 2.79 -19.68 11.28
C LYS A 189 4.21 -19.29 10.86
N LYS A 190 4.84 -18.45 11.69
CA LYS A 190 6.30 -18.26 11.55
C LYS A 190 6.96 -19.61 11.84
N ASN A 191 7.61 -20.20 10.84
CA ASN A 191 8.54 -21.30 11.04
C ASN A 191 9.78 -20.79 11.74
#